data_55b528177b424612933281f55b3a6407
#
_entry.id   55b528177b424612933281f55b3a6407
#
_cell.length_a   1.000
_cell.length_b   1.000
_cell.length_c   1.000
_cell.angle_alpha   90.00
_cell.angle_beta   90.00
_cell.angle_gamma   90.00
#
_symmetry.space_group_name_H-M   'P 1'
#
loop_
_entity.id
_entity.type
_entity.pdbx_description
1 polymer ?
#
loop_
_entity_poly.entity_id
_entity_poly.type
_entity_poly.pdbx_seq_one_letter_code
_entity_poly.pdbx_strand_id
1 'polypeptide(L)' 'MTNRELRQALCEGILDNMDLSDMSQFIYDSLEYDYKHHTEEQLKSEIEEQLGEEHLALVLERLKEKD' A
#
# COMPACT_ATOMS: atom_id res chain seq x y z
N MET A 1 12.56 -1.20 -6.66
CA MET A 1 11.40 -1.03 -5.76
C MET A 1 11.71 -0.01 -4.68
N THR A 2 10.84 0.97 -4.51
CA THR A 2 11.03 2.03 -3.52
C THR A 2 9.97 1.96 -2.43
N ASN A 3 10.28 2.54 -1.27
CA ASN A 3 9.31 2.63 -0.17
C ASN A 3 8.07 3.41 -0.60
N ARG A 4 8.24 4.39 -1.46
CA ARG A 4 7.12 5.18 -1.98
C ARG A 4 6.15 4.31 -2.77
N GLU A 5 6.67 3.43 -3.61
CA GLU A 5 5.82 2.54 -4.41
C GLU A 5 5.07 1.55 -3.54
N LEU A 6 5.74 0.99 -2.53
CA LEU A 6 5.10 0.09 -1.58
C LEU A 6 4.02 0.80 -0.78
N ARG A 7 4.32 2.02 -0.32
CA ARG A 7 3.37 2.82 0.44
C ARG A 7 2.15 3.15 -0.39
N GLN A 8 2.35 3.51 -1.65
CA GLN A 8 1.26 3.80 -2.56
C GLN A 8 0.38 2.57 -2.78
N ALA A 9 0.99 1.42 -3.01
CA ALA A 9 0.24 0.18 -3.21
C ALA A 9 -0.57 -0.19 -1.98
N LEU A 10 0.01 -0.01 -0.79
CA LEU A 10 -0.69 -0.27 0.47
C LEU A 10 -1.91 0.64 0.62
N CYS A 11 -1.72 1.93 0.41
CA CYS A 11 -2.80 2.90 0.56
C CYS A 11 -3.93 2.64 -0.44
N GLU A 12 -3.58 2.38 -1.70
CA GLU A 12 -4.57 2.09 -2.73
C GLU A 12 -5.35 0.81 -2.42
N GLY A 13 -4.65 -0.22 -1.94
CA GLY A 13 -5.30 -1.47 -1.58
C GLY A 13 -6.27 -1.32 -0.43
N ILE A 14 -5.90 -0.54 0.59
CA ILE A 14 -6.76 -0.29 1.73
C ILE A 14 -8.02 0.46 1.29
N LEU A 15 -7.86 1.47 0.44
CA LEU A 15 -8.98 2.25 -0.06
C LEU A 15 -9.95 1.41 -0.90
N ASP A 16 -9.41 0.53 -1.72
CA ASP A 16 -10.22 -0.39 -2.51
C ASP A 16 -11.09 -1.29 -1.61
N ASN A 17 -10.49 -1.79 -0.54
CA ASN A 17 -11.21 -2.65 0.41
C ASN A 17 -12.30 -1.90 1.16
N MET A 18 -12.10 -0.61 1.38
CA MET A 18 -13.06 0.22 2.11
C MET A 18 -14.21 0.71 1.25
N ASP A 19 -14.03 0.72 -0.07
CA ASP A 19 -15.04 1.20 -1.02
C ASP A 19 -15.46 2.64 -0.72
N LEU A 20 -14.49 3.51 -0.41
CA LEU A 20 -14.74 4.90 -0.05
C LEU A 20 -14.32 5.84 -1.19
N SER A 21 -15.07 5.81 -2.28
CA SER A 21 -14.73 6.57 -3.48
C SER A 21 -14.80 8.09 -3.28
N ASP A 22 -15.78 8.56 -2.52
CA ASP A 22 -16.00 10.00 -2.35
C ASP A 22 -15.00 10.68 -1.44
N MET A 23 -14.43 9.95 -0.48
CA MET A 23 -13.48 10.49 0.48
C MET A 23 -12.08 9.92 0.32
N SER A 24 -11.84 9.26 -0.78
CA SER A 24 -10.60 8.51 -0.98
C SER A 24 -9.34 9.39 -0.92
N GLN A 25 -9.42 10.60 -1.45
CA GLN A 25 -8.26 11.49 -1.46
C GLN A 25 -7.84 11.89 -0.04
N PHE A 26 -8.79 12.25 0.80
CA PHE A 26 -8.49 12.61 2.18
C PHE A 26 -7.92 11.43 2.96
N ILE A 27 -8.54 10.27 2.80
CA ILE A 27 -8.09 9.05 3.48
C ILE A 27 -6.73 8.62 2.96
N TYR A 28 -6.51 8.72 1.65
CA TYR A 28 -5.23 8.39 1.04
C TYR A 28 -4.11 9.26 1.62
N ASP A 29 -4.34 10.56 1.69
CA ASP A 29 -3.34 11.48 2.26
C ASP A 29 -3.03 11.15 3.71
N SER A 30 -4.05 10.80 4.48
CA SER A 30 -3.90 10.43 5.88
C SER A 30 -3.09 9.14 6.04
N LEU A 31 -3.40 8.13 5.23
CA LEU A 31 -2.68 6.86 5.25
C LEU A 31 -1.24 7.05 4.80
N GLU A 32 -1.02 7.84 3.77
CA GLU A 32 0.32 8.10 3.28
C GLU A 32 1.17 8.80 4.34
N TYR A 33 0.56 9.72 5.08
CA TYR A 33 1.24 10.39 6.18
C TYR A 33 1.61 9.39 7.29
N ASP A 34 0.68 8.50 7.62
CA ASP A 34 0.92 7.49 8.67
C ASP A 34 2.06 6.54 8.31
N TYR A 35 2.17 6.18 7.02
CA TYR A 35 3.18 5.23 6.57
C TYR A 35 4.45 5.89 6.04
N LYS A 36 4.53 7.20 6.12
CA LYS A 36 5.62 7.99 5.56
C LYS A 36 7.01 7.54 6.04
N HIS A 37 7.11 7.16 7.28
CA HIS A 37 8.39 6.78 7.89
C HIS A 37 8.60 5.27 8.01
N HIS A 38 7.71 4.49 7.43
CA HIS A 38 7.85 3.04 7.48
C HIS A 38 8.98 2.57 6.57
N THR A 39 9.72 1.55 7.03
CA THR A 39 10.73 0.91 6.20
C THR A 39 10.08 -0.02 5.18
N GLU A 40 10.87 -0.48 4.22
CA GLU A 40 10.38 -1.44 3.22
C GLU A 40 9.79 -2.68 3.88
N GLU A 41 10.48 -3.22 4.88
CA GLU A 41 10.01 -4.41 5.60
C GLU A 41 8.71 -4.15 6.34
N GLN A 42 8.60 -2.98 6.96
CA GLN A 42 7.38 -2.59 7.67
C GLN A 42 6.20 -2.44 6.71
N LEU A 43 6.44 -1.84 5.54
CA LEU A 43 5.40 -1.68 4.54
C LEU A 43 4.93 -3.03 3.99
N LYS A 44 5.85 -3.95 3.75
CA LYS A 44 5.50 -5.29 3.29
C LYS A 44 4.66 -6.02 4.34
N SER A 45 5.06 -5.90 5.60
CA SER A 45 4.33 -6.51 6.71
C SER A 45 2.91 -5.95 6.82
N GLU A 46 2.76 -4.64 6.65
CA GLU A 46 1.45 -4.01 6.67
C GLU A 46 0.57 -4.48 5.51
N ILE A 47 1.13 -4.59 4.33
CA ILE A 47 0.37 -5.08 3.17
C ILE A 47 -0.13 -6.50 3.45
N GLU A 48 0.73 -7.35 3.98
CA GLU A 48 0.35 -8.73 4.32
C GLU A 48 -0.74 -8.76 5.38
N GLU A 49 -0.62 -7.94 6.41
CA GLU A 49 -1.57 -7.90 7.51
C GLU A 49 -2.92 -7.32 7.10
N GLN A 50 -2.90 -6.26 6.32
CA GLN A 50 -4.13 -5.55 5.94
C GLN A 50 -4.80 -6.13 4.70
N LEU A 51 -4.03 -6.57 3.75
CA LEU A 51 -4.53 -6.97 2.44
C LEU A 51 -4.35 -8.45 2.13
N GLY A 52 -3.53 -9.14 2.92
CA GLY A 52 -3.31 -10.56 2.74
C GLY A 52 -2.02 -10.87 2.00
N GLU A 53 -1.55 -12.09 2.19
CA GLU A 53 -0.29 -12.57 1.63
C GLU A 53 -0.32 -12.62 0.11
N GLU A 54 -1.46 -13.01 -0.46
CA GLU A 54 -1.63 -13.06 -1.90
C GLU A 54 -1.53 -11.68 -2.53
N HIS A 55 -2.12 -10.69 -1.88
CA HIS A 55 -2.07 -9.32 -2.37
C HIS A 55 -0.64 -8.79 -2.32
N LEU A 56 0.09 -9.10 -1.27
CA LEU A 56 1.49 -8.72 -1.16
C LEU A 56 2.30 -9.31 -2.30
N ALA A 57 2.08 -10.58 -2.62
CA ALA A 57 2.78 -11.24 -3.71
C ALA A 57 2.50 -10.54 -5.05
N LEU A 58 1.25 -10.17 -5.29
CA LEU A 58 0.87 -9.46 -6.51
C LEU A 58 1.52 -8.09 -6.60
N VAL A 59 1.57 -7.36 -5.49
CA VAL A 59 2.20 -6.05 -5.44
C VAL A 59 3.69 -6.14 -5.74
N LEU A 60 4.37 -7.09 -5.10
CA LEU A 60 5.80 -7.27 -5.31
C LEU A 60 6.13 -7.66 -6.75
N GLU A 61 5.30 -8.52 -7.33
CA GLU A 61 5.49 -8.91 -8.72
C GLU A 61 5.29 -7.73 -9.66
N ARG A 62 4.27 -6.91 -9.42
CA ARG A 62 3.99 -5.73 -10.23
C ARG A 62 5.13 -4.72 -10.17
N LEU A 63 5.65 -4.46 -8.97
CA LEU A 63 6.74 -3.51 -8.80
C LEU A 63 8.05 -4.04 -9.39
N LYS A 64 8.23 -5.33 -9.35
CA LYS A 64 9.41 -5.97 -9.93
C LYS A 64 9.41 -5.85 -11.46
N GLU A 65 8.24 -5.91 -12.09
CA GLU A 65 8.11 -5.78 -13.53
C GLU A 65 8.42 -4.36 -14.02
N LYS A 66 8.23 -3.35 -13.17
CA LYS A 66 8.51 -1.96 -13.54
C LYS A 66 10.00 -1.66 -13.62
N ASP A 67 10.81 -2.45 -12.98
CA ASP A 67 12.24 -2.29 -13.00
C ASP A 67 12.85 -3.09 -14.16
#